data_4f39310b054bcdd4e04c77325012b438
#
_entry.id   4f39310b054bcdd4e04c77325012b438
#
_cell.length_a   1.000
_cell.length_b   1.000
_cell.length_c   1.000
_cell.angle_alpha   90.00
_cell.angle_beta   90.00
_cell.angle_gamma   90.00
#
_symmetry.space_group_name_H-M   'P 1'
#
loop_
_entity.id
_entity.type
_entity.pdbx_description
1 polymer ?
#
loop_
_entity_poly.entity_id
_entity_poly.type
_entity_poly.pdbx_seq_one_letter_code
_entity_poly.pdbx_strand_id
1 'polypeptide(L)'
;MGNPKGSSRVSTQKIMLVIARNGAHQEQCAFNRLSSSDPERRAEQRVQYMTVLMRFSEGFGGGVVLNARNFLTEGDAFTQTQEAAFFASIRLRNGTYKTTDHHRLDDLNKLVIDEWKKLGSKPSQIMDVGVSSGISSVEWADALTRAGIEANILATDLCMRGSLVRLLPGYEVLLDRDGKVLQHIVADRPVRWYLNGPRDFLKGTGFVVAALNTLAGVLLPLTNTREGVKDVLLVNPHARDDARLSFAEDDILAPNPAHLRGRFNAIRVSNLLNHGYFNEAQLRGAVGNLRDRLVGAGSFLIVNRTLLNGTNHGTLFQLSGANRFETVAKLREGSEIERIVLSV
;
A
#
# COMPACT_ATOMS: atom_id res chain seq x y z
N MET A 1 -59.83 6.06 21.41
CA MET A 1 -58.78 6.89 20.82
C MET A 1 -57.59 6.00 20.45
N GLY A 2 -57.56 5.55 19.22
CA GLY A 2 -56.52 4.67 18.68
C GLY A 2 -55.40 5.49 18.03
N ASN A 3 -54.20 5.03 18.18
CA ASN A 3 -53.04 5.63 17.55
C ASN A 3 -52.42 4.62 16.55
N PRO A 4 -52.38 4.88 15.24
CA PRO A 4 -51.75 3.98 14.28
C PRO A 4 -50.31 4.44 14.02
N LYS A 5 -49.34 3.70 14.53
CA LYS A 5 -47.96 3.79 14.11
C LYS A 5 -47.40 2.38 13.82
N GLY A 6 -47.48 1.99 12.56
CA GLY A 6 -46.89 0.73 12.13
C GLY A 6 -47.03 0.51 10.65
N SER A 7 -46.49 1.40 9.79
CA SER A 7 -46.51 1.16 8.36
C SER A 7 -45.60 2.09 7.56
N SER A 8 -44.30 1.96 7.69
CA SER A 8 -43.41 2.60 6.70
C SER A 8 -42.06 1.90 6.46
N ARG A 9 -41.69 0.90 7.28
CA ARG A 9 -40.41 0.19 7.08
C ARG A 9 -40.46 -0.99 6.07
N VAL A 10 -41.63 -1.57 5.87
CA VAL A 10 -41.78 -2.73 4.93
C VAL A 10 -41.83 -2.29 3.48
N SER A 11 -42.28 -1.07 3.20
CA SER A 11 -42.40 -0.51 1.86
C SER A 11 -41.04 -0.21 1.19
N THR A 12 -40.09 0.33 1.95
CA THR A 12 -38.78 0.77 1.42
C THR A 12 -37.89 -0.44 1.04
N GLN A 13 -37.92 -1.51 1.82
CA GLN A 13 -37.15 -2.72 1.49
C GLN A 13 -37.72 -3.47 0.27
N LYS A 14 -39.05 -3.50 0.10
CA LYS A 14 -39.65 -4.09 -1.11
C LYS A 14 -39.39 -3.27 -2.35
N ILE A 15 -39.39 -1.94 -2.26
CA ILE A 15 -39.09 -1.05 -3.37
C ILE A 15 -37.61 -1.18 -3.77
N MET A 16 -36.66 -1.25 -2.79
CA MET A 16 -35.24 -1.48 -3.08
C MET A 16 -35.00 -2.86 -3.73
N LEU A 17 -35.69 -3.90 -3.33
CA LEU A 17 -35.53 -5.22 -3.93
C LEU A 17 -36.08 -5.30 -5.36
N VAL A 18 -37.16 -4.57 -5.66
CA VAL A 18 -37.73 -4.47 -7.01
C VAL A 18 -36.84 -3.60 -7.93
N ILE A 19 -36.26 -2.53 -7.42
CA ILE A 19 -35.32 -1.68 -8.18
C ILE A 19 -34.03 -2.48 -8.47
N ALA A 20 -33.51 -3.24 -7.51
CA ALA A 20 -32.31 -4.09 -7.73
C ALA A 20 -32.59 -5.20 -8.73
N ARG A 21 -33.75 -5.86 -8.70
CA ARG A 21 -34.12 -6.90 -9.67
C ARG A 21 -34.42 -6.35 -11.06
N ASN A 22 -35.13 -5.24 -11.16
CA ASN A 22 -35.40 -4.61 -12.45
C ASN A 22 -34.14 -3.93 -13.03
N GLY A 23 -33.25 -3.36 -12.19
CA GLY A 23 -31.97 -2.85 -12.58
C GLY A 23 -31.08 -3.94 -13.21
N ALA A 24 -30.90 -5.06 -12.53
CA ALA A 24 -30.09 -6.16 -13.04
C ALA A 24 -30.62 -6.74 -14.37
N HIS A 25 -31.94 -6.82 -14.53
CA HIS A 25 -32.54 -7.32 -15.79
C HIS A 25 -32.46 -6.30 -16.92
N GLN A 26 -32.62 -5.00 -16.65
CA GLN A 26 -32.41 -3.95 -17.63
C GLN A 26 -30.92 -3.79 -17.99
N GLU A 27 -30.02 -3.98 -17.04
CA GLU A 27 -28.57 -3.95 -17.23
C GLU A 27 -28.09 -5.09 -18.12
N GLN A 28 -28.60 -6.32 -17.92
CA GLN A 28 -28.31 -7.46 -18.79
C GLN A 28 -28.82 -7.23 -20.21
N CYS A 29 -30.01 -6.65 -20.36
CA CYS A 29 -30.57 -6.30 -21.65
C CYS A 29 -29.88 -5.12 -22.33
N ALA A 30 -29.41 -4.12 -21.58
CA ALA A 30 -28.62 -3.00 -22.11
C ALA A 30 -27.21 -3.44 -22.53
N PHE A 31 -26.57 -4.33 -21.73
CA PHE A 31 -25.27 -4.90 -22.05
C PHE A 31 -25.31 -5.75 -23.34
N ASN A 32 -26.38 -6.49 -23.56
CA ASN A 32 -26.58 -7.29 -24.78
C ASN A 32 -27.00 -6.47 -26.01
N ARG A 33 -27.41 -5.19 -25.84
CA ARG A 33 -27.78 -4.27 -26.94
C ARG A 33 -26.65 -3.40 -27.44
N LEU A 34 -25.41 -3.55 -26.95
CA LEU A 34 -24.21 -2.89 -27.46
C LEU A 34 -23.88 -3.51 -28.84
N SER A 35 -24.55 -3.04 -29.90
CA SER A 35 -24.62 -3.69 -31.21
C SER A 35 -23.66 -3.10 -32.25
N SER A 36 -22.56 -2.49 -31.86
CA SER A 36 -21.53 -2.10 -32.81
C SER A 36 -20.71 -3.32 -33.24
N SER A 37 -20.54 -3.53 -34.52
CA SER A 37 -19.66 -4.55 -35.09
C SER A 37 -18.18 -4.20 -34.89
N ASP A 38 -17.87 -2.93 -34.59
CA ASP A 38 -16.54 -2.40 -34.34
C ASP A 38 -16.11 -2.66 -32.90
N PRO A 39 -14.97 -3.37 -32.68
CA PRO A 39 -14.47 -3.68 -31.35
C PRO A 39 -14.11 -2.44 -30.50
N GLU A 40 -13.53 -1.39 -31.10
CA GLU A 40 -13.18 -0.16 -30.40
C GLU A 40 -14.42 0.60 -29.94
N ARG A 41 -15.38 0.74 -30.79
CA ARG A 41 -16.67 1.40 -30.48
C ARG A 41 -17.47 0.68 -29.42
N ARG A 42 -17.41 -0.67 -29.38
CA ARG A 42 -17.98 -1.48 -28.29
C ARG A 42 -17.25 -1.25 -26.97
N ALA A 43 -15.93 -1.11 -27.03
CA ALA A 43 -15.12 -0.84 -25.84
C ALA A 43 -15.40 0.56 -25.28
N GLU A 44 -15.48 1.59 -26.11
CA GLU A 44 -15.85 2.95 -25.70
C GLU A 44 -17.26 3.02 -25.08
N GLN A 45 -18.24 2.35 -25.68
CA GLN A 45 -19.59 2.26 -25.12
C GLN A 45 -19.61 1.56 -23.75
N ARG A 46 -18.79 0.52 -23.54
CA ARG A 46 -18.63 -0.14 -22.26
C ARG A 46 -18.01 0.78 -21.21
N VAL A 47 -16.98 1.55 -21.57
CA VAL A 47 -16.39 2.56 -20.69
C VAL A 47 -17.40 3.62 -20.30
N GLN A 48 -18.19 4.11 -21.26
CA GLN A 48 -19.23 5.12 -21.02
C GLN A 48 -20.33 4.59 -20.08
N TYR A 49 -20.74 3.34 -20.25
CA TYR A 49 -21.71 2.68 -19.38
C TYR A 49 -21.14 2.48 -17.96
N MET A 50 -19.90 2.03 -17.85
CA MET A 50 -19.20 1.89 -16.56
C MET A 50 -19.02 3.22 -15.84
N THR A 51 -18.80 4.31 -16.58
CA THR A 51 -18.75 5.67 -16.04
C THR A 51 -20.08 6.07 -15.39
N VAL A 52 -21.19 5.73 -16.02
CA VAL A 52 -22.54 5.97 -15.46
C VAL A 52 -22.76 5.15 -14.19
N LEU A 53 -22.40 3.87 -14.18
CA LEU A 53 -22.51 3.01 -12.99
C LEU A 53 -21.66 3.55 -11.82
N MET A 54 -20.46 4.05 -12.10
CA MET A 54 -19.61 4.63 -11.06
C MET A 54 -20.18 5.91 -10.46
N ARG A 55 -20.83 6.77 -11.26
CA ARG A 55 -21.53 7.96 -10.73
C ARG A 55 -22.63 7.59 -9.74
N PHE A 56 -23.30 6.46 -9.92
CA PHE A 56 -24.29 5.97 -8.97
C PHE A 56 -23.64 5.45 -7.66
N SER A 57 -22.41 4.93 -7.73
CA SER A 57 -21.69 4.43 -6.53
C SER A 57 -21.08 5.55 -5.69
N GLU A 58 -20.78 6.71 -6.27
CA GLU A 58 -20.19 7.87 -5.58
C GLU A 58 -21.15 8.58 -4.61
N GLY A 59 -22.47 8.45 -4.80
CA GLY A 59 -23.48 9.05 -3.93
C GLY A 59 -23.48 8.52 -2.47
N PHE A 60 -22.64 7.56 -2.13
CA PHE A 60 -22.67 6.85 -0.83
C PHE A 60 -21.40 6.88 0.00
N GLY A 61 -20.38 7.69 -0.33
CA GLY A 61 -19.19 7.73 0.50
C GLY A 61 -18.24 8.89 0.17
N GLY A 62 -18.31 9.94 0.99
CA GLY A 62 -17.57 11.18 0.79
C GLY A 62 -16.05 11.03 0.88
N GLY A 63 -15.38 11.64 -0.06
CA GLY A 63 -13.95 11.88 -0.13
C GLY A 63 -13.44 11.67 -1.55
N VAL A 64 -12.80 12.70 -2.11
CA VAL A 64 -12.11 12.61 -3.41
C VAL A 64 -10.93 11.67 -3.26
N VAL A 65 -10.95 10.53 -3.97
CA VAL A 65 -9.78 9.66 -4.08
C VAL A 65 -8.99 10.12 -5.30
N LEU A 66 -7.71 10.36 -5.10
CA LEU A 66 -6.79 10.73 -6.17
C LEU A 66 -6.56 9.56 -7.13
N ASN A 67 -6.46 9.83 -8.41
CA ASN A 67 -6.02 8.83 -9.36
C ASN A 67 -4.49 8.78 -9.44
N ALA A 68 -3.95 7.65 -9.92
CA ALA A 68 -2.51 7.43 -9.97
C ALA A 68 -1.79 8.40 -10.91
N ARG A 69 -2.45 8.88 -11.98
CA ARG A 69 -1.86 9.85 -12.90
C ARG A 69 -1.58 11.16 -12.17
N ASN A 70 -2.58 11.77 -11.55
CA ASN A 70 -2.44 13.05 -10.88
C ASN A 70 -1.46 12.93 -9.71
N PHE A 71 -1.63 11.92 -8.87
CA PHE A 71 -0.83 11.79 -7.66
C PHE A 71 0.64 11.44 -7.94
N LEU A 72 0.91 10.48 -8.83
CA LEU A 72 2.27 9.98 -9.03
C LEU A 72 3.06 10.72 -10.11
N THR A 73 2.38 11.47 -10.99
CA THR A 73 3.04 12.05 -12.17
C THR A 73 2.95 13.55 -12.31
N GLU A 74 1.92 14.19 -11.77
CA GLU A 74 1.68 15.63 -11.95
C GLU A 74 2.22 16.47 -10.78
N GLY A 75 2.56 15.84 -9.64
CA GLY A 75 3.32 16.49 -8.57
C GLY A 75 2.59 17.61 -7.83
N ASP A 76 1.24 17.64 -7.90
CA ASP A 76 0.45 18.65 -7.20
C ASP A 76 0.60 18.55 -5.68
N ALA A 77 0.42 19.69 -5.01
CA ALA A 77 0.40 19.72 -3.55
C ALA A 77 -0.89 19.09 -3.03
N PHE A 78 -0.76 17.90 -2.45
CA PHE A 78 -1.88 17.18 -1.82
C PHE A 78 -1.82 17.30 -0.30
N THR A 79 -2.99 17.21 0.33
CA THR A 79 -3.05 17.13 1.80
C THR A 79 -2.67 15.73 2.26
N GLN A 80 -2.14 15.60 3.49
CA GLN A 80 -1.81 14.31 4.10
C GLN A 80 -2.99 13.31 4.07
N THR A 81 -4.22 13.81 4.25
CA THR A 81 -5.43 12.98 4.16
C THR A 81 -5.67 12.43 2.73
N GLN A 82 -5.42 13.25 1.71
CA GLN A 82 -5.54 12.83 0.30
C GLN A 82 -4.47 11.80 -0.07
N GLU A 83 -3.24 12.00 0.38
CA GLU A 83 -2.13 11.08 0.19
C GLU A 83 -2.42 9.71 0.84
N ALA A 84 -2.83 9.71 2.11
CA ALA A 84 -3.21 8.49 2.83
C ALA A 84 -4.37 7.77 2.13
N ALA A 85 -5.39 8.50 1.65
CA ALA A 85 -6.51 7.94 0.92
C ALA A 85 -6.09 7.32 -0.43
N PHE A 86 -5.13 7.92 -1.13
CA PHE A 86 -4.58 7.37 -2.37
C PHE A 86 -3.91 6.02 -2.11
N PHE A 87 -2.94 5.96 -1.19
CA PHE A 87 -2.24 4.71 -0.88
C PHE A 87 -3.17 3.64 -0.30
N ALA A 88 -4.18 4.01 0.48
CA ALA A 88 -5.23 3.10 0.94
C ALA A 88 -6.12 2.57 -0.21
N SER A 89 -6.11 3.20 -1.38
CA SER A 89 -6.82 2.75 -2.57
C SER A 89 -6.04 1.71 -3.39
N ILE A 90 -4.75 1.55 -3.15
CA ILE A 90 -3.88 0.61 -3.86
C ILE A 90 -3.89 -0.73 -3.13
N ARG A 91 -4.36 -1.79 -3.82
CA ARG A 91 -4.37 -3.15 -3.30
C ARG A 91 -3.24 -3.97 -3.91
N LEU A 92 -2.33 -4.41 -3.06
CA LEU A 92 -1.18 -5.23 -3.45
C LEU A 92 -1.58 -6.69 -3.75
N ARG A 93 -0.63 -7.45 -4.34
CA ARG A 93 -0.83 -8.85 -4.75
C ARG A 93 -1.22 -9.77 -3.60
N ASN A 94 -0.67 -9.57 -2.42
CA ASN A 94 -0.97 -10.31 -1.20
C ASN A 94 -2.31 -9.92 -0.54
N GLY A 95 -3.08 -9.02 -1.18
CA GLY A 95 -4.36 -8.53 -0.67
C GLY A 95 -4.26 -7.40 0.33
N THR A 96 -3.06 -7.00 0.75
CA THR A 96 -2.85 -5.85 1.64
C THR A 96 -2.95 -4.54 0.89
N TYR A 97 -3.10 -3.44 1.63
CA TYR A 97 -3.13 -2.08 1.10
C TYR A 97 -1.87 -1.33 1.51
N LYS A 98 -1.42 -0.39 0.69
CA LYS A 98 -0.31 0.51 1.03
C LYS A 98 -0.76 1.60 2.00
N THR A 99 -1.18 1.22 3.20
CA THR A 99 -1.61 2.19 4.22
C THR A 99 -0.42 2.67 5.04
N THR A 100 -0.28 3.99 5.19
CA THR A 100 0.70 4.59 6.09
C THR A 100 0.09 5.85 6.69
N ASP A 101 0.00 5.90 8.02
CA ASP A 101 -0.44 7.08 8.74
C ASP A 101 0.79 7.95 9.10
N HIS A 102 0.60 9.27 9.03
CA HIS A 102 1.61 10.24 9.47
C HIS A 102 1.88 10.11 10.97
N HIS A 103 3.12 10.38 11.37
CA HIS A 103 3.58 10.40 12.77
C HIS A 103 3.37 9.10 13.55
N ARG A 104 3.06 8.02 12.84
CA ARG A 104 2.76 6.72 13.46
C ARG A 104 3.92 6.15 14.27
N LEU A 105 5.17 6.43 13.86
CA LEU A 105 6.37 5.85 14.46
C LEU A 105 7.19 6.84 15.31
N ASP A 106 6.63 7.99 15.70
CA ASP A 106 7.37 9.04 16.43
C ASP A 106 7.92 8.55 17.77
N ASP A 107 7.15 7.74 18.52
CA ASP A 107 7.60 7.16 19.78
C ASP A 107 8.75 6.16 19.60
N LEU A 108 8.71 5.35 18.55
CA LEU A 108 9.79 4.44 18.19
C LEU A 108 11.05 5.20 17.75
N ASN A 109 10.88 6.19 16.86
CA ASN A 109 11.98 7.02 16.38
C ASN A 109 12.69 7.71 17.54
N LYS A 110 11.91 8.25 18.49
CA LYS A 110 12.46 8.87 19.70
C LYS A 110 13.26 7.88 20.55
N LEU A 111 12.70 6.71 20.85
CA LEU A 111 13.39 5.67 21.63
C LEU A 111 14.72 5.31 20.97
N VAL A 112 14.72 5.02 19.67
CA VAL A 112 15.93 4.60 18.93
C VAL A 112 17.00 5.70 18.96
N ILE A 113 16.63 6.94 18.71
CA ILE A 113 17.55 8.09 18.71
C ILE A 113 18.13 8.32 20.12
N ASP A 114 17.31 8.24 21.16
CA ASP A 114 17.76 8.44 22.53
C ASP A 114 18.77 7.35 22.94
N GLU A 115 18.54 6.09 22.55
CA GLU A 115 19.49 4.99 22.81
C GLU A 115 20.80 5.16 22.02
N TRP A 116 20.72 5.56 20.73
CA TRP A 116 21.93 5.83 19.95
C TRP A 116 22.77 6.96 20.53
N LYS A 117 22.13 8.03 21.06
CA LYS A 117 22.84 9.11 21.77
C LYS A 117 23.55 8.59 23.04
N LYS A 118 22.90 7.72 23.83
CA LYS A 118 23.51 7.11 25.01
C LYS A 118 24.73 6.26 24.65
N LEU A 119 24.65 5.53 23.55
CA LEU A 119 25.72 4.66 23.05
C LEU A 119 26.80 5.43 22.26
N GLY A 120 26.63 6.73 22.03
CA GLY A 120 27.51 7.52 21.17
C GLY A 120 27.49 7.11 19.69
N SER A 121 26.42 6.41 19.26
CA SER A 121 26.31 5.87 17.90
C SER A 121 25.66 6.85 16.95
N LYS A 122 26.21 6.96 15.73
CA LYS A 122 25.67 7.80 14.64
C LYS A 122 25.62 6.99 13.35
N PRO A 123 24.60 6.14 13.15
CA PRO A 123 24.43 5.38 11.92
C PRO A 123 24.27 6.30 10.73
N SER A 124 25.09 6.09 9.68
CA SER A 124 25.09 6.93 8.47
C SER A 124 24.49 6.21 7.26
N GLN A 125 24.51 4.87 7.26
CA GLN A 125 23.90 4.05 6.22
C GLN A 125 22.77 3.24 6.85
N ILE A 126 21.55 3.58 6.53
CA ILE A 126 20.36 2.98 7.12
C ILE A 126 19.55 2.29 6.04
N MET A 127 18.96 1.15 6.38
CA MET A 127 17.94 0.51 5.53
C MET A 127 16.60 0.55 6.25
N ASP A 128 15.57 0.96 5.53
CA ASP A 128 14.18 0.94 6.01
C ASP A 128 13.38 -0.03 5.14
N VAL A 129 12.80 -1.06 5.74
CA VAL A 129 12.21 -2.19 5.03
C VAL A 129 10.69 -2.23 5.19
N GLY A 130 9.98 -2.43 4.08
CA GLY A 130 8.51 -2.45 4.06
C GLY A 130 7.92 -1.05 4.20
N VAL A 131 8.52 -0.08 3.48
CA VAL A 131 8.22 1.36 3.68
C VAL A 131 6.86 1.81 3.14
N SER A 132 6.19 0.97 2.35
CA SER A 132 4.87 1.28 1.78
C SER A 132 4.89 2.57 0.94
N SER A 133 4.34 3.68 1.43
CA SER A 133 4.35 5.00 0.76
C SER A 133 5.66 5.77 0.92
N GLY A 134 6.53 5.35 1.84
CA GLY A 134 7.79 6.05 2.15
C GLY A 134 7.67 7.22 3.12
N ILE A 135 6.46 7.64 3.53
CA ILE A 135 6.30 8.82 4.39
C ILE A 135 6.94 8.63 5.78
N SER A 136 6.82 7.43 6.38
CA SER A 136 7.49 7.13 7.65
C SER A 136 9.02 7.16 7.55
N SER A 137 9.58 6.97 6.35
CA SER A 137 11.02 7.09 6.10
C SER A 137 11.44 8.57 6.06
N VAL A 138 10.63 9.47 5.49
CA VAL A 138 10.84 10.93 5.54
C VAL A 138 10.82 11.41 6.99
N GLU A 139 9.78 11.04 7.74
CA GLU A 139 9.63 11.41 9.15
C GLU A 139 10.83 10.93 10.00
N TRP A 140 11.36 9.74 9.68
CA TRP A 140 12.57 9.23 10.34
C TRP A 140 13.81 10.03 9.96
N ALA A 141 14.02 10.32 8.66
CA ALA A 141 15.11 11.16 8.19
C ALA A 141 15.08 12.54 8.87
N ASP A 142 13.88 13.13 9.01
CA ASP A 142 13.70 14.41 9.72
C ASP A 142 14.03 14.30 11.22
N ALA A 143 13.61 13.23 11.88
CA ALA A 143 13.93 12.99 13.28
C ALA A 143 15.44 12.81 13.51
N LEU A 144 16.12 12.08 12.61
CA LEU A 144 17.59 11.90 12.64
C LEU A 144 18.31 13.24 12.42
N THR A 145 17.91 14.01 11.43
CA THR A 145 18.50 15.34 11.14
C THR A 145 18.34 16.27 12.34
N ARG A 146 17.15 16.35 12.95
CA ARG A 146 16.93 17.12 14.18
C ARG A 146 17.79 16.66 15.35
N ALA A 147 18.17 15.40 15.38
CA ALA A 147 19.05 14.82 16.40
C ALA A 147 20.54 14.99 16.12
N GLY A 148 20.94 15.60 14.99
CA GLY A 148 22.32 15.76 14.53
C GLY A 148 22.93 14.45 14.01
N ILE A 149 22.12 13.56 13.47
CA ILE A 149 22.52 12.30 12.84
C ILE A 149 22.29 12.44 11.33
N GLU A 150 23.35 12.55 10.57
CA GLU A 150 23.29 12.59 9.10
C GLU A 150 23.31 11.16 8.58
N ALA A 151 22.24 10.76 7.90
CA ALA A 151 22.07 9.40 7.39
C ALA A 151 21.49 9.37 5.98
N ASN A 152 21.98 8.45 5.16
CA ASN A 152 21.36 8.04 3.91
C ASN A 152 20.49 6.81 4.16
N ILE A 153 19.25 6.86 3.74
CA ILE A 153 18.29 5.79 3.97
C ILE A 153 17.97 5.10 2.64
N LEU A 154 18.25 3.81 2.55
CA LEU A 154 17.71 2.96 1.49
C LEU A 154 16.35 2.44 1.95
N ALA A 155 15.28 2.99 1.38
CA ALA A 155 13.91 2.59 1.62
C ALA A 155 13.50 1.47 0.65
N THR A 156 13.06 0.33 1.18
CA THR A 156 12.72 -0.83 0.35
C THR A 156 11.31 -1.35 0.60
N ASP A 157 10.70 -1.88 -0.44
CA ASP A 157 9.41 -2.56 -0.38
C ASP A 157 9.36 -3.63 -1.49
N LEU A 158 8.49 -4.62 -1.36
CA LEU A 158 8.31 -5.66 -2.36
C LEU A 158 7.75 -5.12 -3.68
N CYS A 159 6.95 -4.05 -3.63
CA CYS A 159 6.30 -3.44 -4.78
C CYS A 159 6.43 -1.90 -4.70
N MET A 160 7.40 -1.36 -5.42
CA MET A 160 7.65 0.09 -5.49
C MET A 160 7.49 0.65 -6.88
N ARG A 161 7.49 -0.19 -7.91
CA ARG A 161 7.31 0.23 -9.29
C ARG A 161 5.97 -0.23 -9.82
N GLY A 162 5.38 0.61 -10.64
CA GLY A 162 4.16 0.31 -11.37
C GLY A 162 4.21 0.93 -12.76
N SER A 163 3.26 0.55 -13.59
CA SER A 163 3.09 1.11 -14.92
C SER A 163 1.67 1.63 -15.07
N LEU A 164 1.52 2.89 -15.44
CA LEU A 164 0.24 3.46 -15.81
C LEU A 164 0.03 3.21 -17.30
N VAL A 165 -1.02 2.47 -17.63
CA VAL A 165 -1.30 2.02 -19.00
C VAL A 165 -2.67 2.53 -19.43
N ARG A 166 -2.71 3.20 -20.58
CA ARG A 166 -3.98 3.61 -21.21
C ARG A 166 -4.50 2.44 -22.05
N LEU A 167 -5.65 1.89 -21.66
CA LEU A 167 -6.31 0.79 -22.38
C LEU A 167 -7.26 1.29 -23.45
N LEU A 168 -7.98 2.39 -23.18
CA LEU A 168 -8.93 3.04 -24.08
C LEU A 168 -8.99 4.53 -23.75
N PRO A 169 -9.53 5.39 -24.64
CA PRO A 169 -9.88 6.77 -24.29
C PRO A 169 -10.75 6.81 -23.03
N GLY A 170 -10.27 7.50 -21.99
CA GLY A 170 -10.93 7.58 -20.68
C GLY A 170 -10.85 6.34 -19.80
N TYR A 171 -10.06 5.30 -20.15
CA TYR A 171 -9.82 4.16 -19.28
C TYR A 171 -8.34 3.84 -19.18
N GLU A 172 -7.80 3.95 -17.97
CA GLU A 172 -6.43 3.63 -17.63
C GLU A 172 -6.35 2.64 -16.46
N VAL A 173 -5.26 1.94 -16.36
CA VAL A 173 -4.97 1.06 -15.24
C VAL A 173 -3.57 1.32 -14.71
N LEU A 174 -3.44 1.29 -13.38
CA LEU A 174 -2.15 1.18 -12.71
C LEU A 174 -1.86 -0.30 -12.51
N LEU A 175 -0.75 -0.76 -13.03
CA LEU A 175 -0.28 -2.15 -12.92
C LEU A 175 0.91 -2.23 -11.97
N ASP A 176 1.09 -3.36 -11.30
CA ASP A 176 2.37 -3.72 -10.71
C ASP A 176 3.32 -4.27 -11.79
N ARG A 177 4.55 -4.58 -11.39
CA ARG A 177 5.58 -5.11 -12.27
C ARG A 177 5.22 -6.48 -12.91
N ASP A 178 4.31 -7.25 -12.28
CA ASP A 178 3.85 -8.54 -12.77
C ASP A 178 2.56 -8.40 -13.63
N GLY A 179 2.14 -7.16 -13.94
CA GLY A 179 0.96 -6.85 -14.76
C GLY A 179 -0.37 -6.98 -14.01
N LYS A 180 -0.36 -7.07 -12.67
CA LYS A 180 -1.59 -7.07 -11.89
C LYS A 180 -2.12 -5.66 -11.73
N VAL A 181 -3.44 -5.49 -11.91
CA VAL A 181 -4.09 -4.21 -11.72
C VAL A 181 -4.12 -3.83 -10.24
N LEU A 182 -3.53 -2.67 -9.93
CA LEU A 182 -3.53 -2.03 -8.62
C LEU A 182 -4.64 -0.99 -8.48
N GLN A 183 -4.97 -0.27 -9.55
CA GLN A 183 -6.04 0.72 -9.59
C GLN A 183 -6.62 0.80 -11.00
N HIS A 184 -7.95 0.87 -11.11
CA HIS A 184 -8.65 1.25 -12.32
C HIS A 184 -8.95 2.74 -12.29
N ILE A 185 -8.74 3.44 -13.41
CA ILE A 185 -9.05 4.87 -13.58
C ILE A 185 -10.00 4.98 -14.78
N VAL A 186 -11.22 5.44 -14.55
CA VAL A 186 -12.25 5.58 -15.57
C VAL A 186 -12.77 7.02 -15.56
N ALA A 187 -12.70 7.71 -16.70
CA ALA A 187 -13.05 9.13 -16.84
C ALA A 187 -12.35 10.00 -15.79
N ASP A 188 -11.03 9.81 -15.64
CA ASP A 188 -10.14 10.48 -14.66
C ASP A 188 -10.47 10.23 -13.19
N ARG A 189 -11.32 9.24 -12.89
CA ARG A 189 -11.70 8.87 -11.52
C ARG A 189 -11.20 7.47 -11.16
N PRO A 190 -10.54 7.30 -10.01
CA PRO A 190 -10.11 6.00 -9.56
C PRO A 190 -11.32 5.18 -9.06
N VAL A 191 -11.34 3.92 -9.42
CA VAL A 191 -12.30 2.96 -8.89
C VAL A 191 -11.75 2.44 -7.56
N ARG A 192 -12.50 2.64 -6.48
CA ARG A 192 -12.09 2.16 -5.15
C ARG A 192 -12.19 0.65 -5.08
N TRP A 193 -11.12 0.02 -4.59
CA TRP A 193 -11.20 -1.32 -4.04
C TRP A 193 -11.87 -1.20 -2.66
N TYR A 194 -12.97 -1.93 -2.45
CA TYR A 194 -13.53 -2.03 -1.12
C TYR A 194 -13.00 -3.29 -0.42
N LEU A 195 -12.89 -3.22 0.89
CA LEU A 195 -12.60 -4.37 1.74
C LEU A 195 -13.76 -5.35 1.55
N ASN A 196 -13.50 -6.58 1.09
CA ASN A 196 -14.48 -7.63 0.82
C ASN A 196 -15.46 -7.80 1.99
N GLY A 197 -16.46 -6.95 2.09
CA GLY A 197 -17.44 -6.94 3.15
C GLY A 197 -18.86 -6.99 2.60
N PRO A 198 -19.84 -7.38 3.41
CA PRO A 198 -21.25 -7.41 3.01
C PRO A 198 -21.74 -6.09 2.43
N ARG A 199 -21.11 -4.96 2.85
CA ARG A 199 -21.43 -3.62 2.36
C ARG A 199 -21.02 -3.40 0.90
N ASP A 200 -19.95 -4.03 0.43
CA ASP A 200 -19.45 -3.91 -0.94
C ASP A 200 -20.34 -4.69 -1.90
N PHE A 201 -20.82 -5.84 -1.46
CA PHE A 201 -21.82 -6.62 -2.19
C PHE A 201 -23.14 -5.84 -2.35
N LEU A 202 -23.61 -5.19 -1.26
CA LEU A 202 -24.82 -4.36 -1.29
C LEU A 202 -24.71 -3.11 -2.18
N LYS A 203 -23.51 -2.56 -2.34
CA LYS A 203 -23.23 -1.38 -3.19
C LYS A 203 -22.90 -1.73 -4.64
N GLY A 204 -22.82 -3.01 -4.99
CA GLY A 204 -22.52 -3.46 -6.35
C GLY A 204 -21.08 -3.19 -6.83
N THR A 205 -20.22 -2.62 -5.98
CA THR A 205 -18.84 -2.24 -6.35
C THR A 205 -17.96 -3.43 -6.69
N GLY A 206 -18.20 -4.58 -6.03
CA GLY A 206 -17.52 -5.82 -6.38
C GLY A 206 -17.76 -6.28 -7.81
N PHE A 207 -18.98 -6.10 -8.34
CA PHE A 207 -19.31 -6.43 -9.72
C PHE A 207 -18.63 -5.47 -10.70
N VAL A 208 -18.58 -4.18 -10.38
CA VAL A 208 -17.90 -3.17 -11.21
C VAL A 208 -16.41 -3.50 -11.32
N VAL A 209 -15.75 -3.80 -10.20
CA VAL A 209 -14.33 -4.18 -10.19
C VAL A 209 -14.10 -5.49 -10.92
N ALA A 210 -14.95 -6.49 -10.76
CA ALA A 210 -14.84 -7.77 -11.48
C ALA A 210 -14.99 -7.57 -13.00
N ALA A 211 -15.95 -6.76 -13.44
CA ALA A 211 -16.13 -6.43 -14.84
C ALA A 211 -14.93 -5.66 -15.43
N LEU A 212 -14.38 -4.68 -14.67
CA LEU A 212 -13.18 -3.93 -15.07
C LEU A 212 -11.94 -4.84 -15.13
N ASN A 213 -11.76 -5.76 -14.19
CA ASN A 213 -10.68 -6.74 -14.22
C ASN A 213 -10.78 -7.63 -15.46
N THR A 214 -11.99 -8.11 -15.80
CA THR A 214 -12.21 -8.90 -17.00
C THR A 214 -11.89 -8.09 -18.26
N LEU A 215 -12.37 -6.84 -18.32
CA LEU A 215 -12.09 -5.94 -19.44
C LEU A 215 -10.59 -5.66 -19.58
N ALA A 216 -9.91 -5.35 -18.49
CA ALA A 216 -8.46 -5.15 -18.48
C ALA A 216 -7.72 -6.41 -18.95
N GLY A 217 -8.13 -7.59 -18.48
CA GLY A 217 -7.54 -8.88 -18.89
C GLY A 217 -7.67 -9.15 -20.40
N VAL A 218 -8.73 -8.67 -21.04
CA VAL A 218 -8.91 -8.77 -22.51
C VAL A 218 -8.11 -7.70 -23.26
N LEU A 219 -8.05 -6.48 -22.73
CA LEU A 219 -7.44 -5.34 -23.43
C LEU A 219 -5.92 -5.30 -23.29
N LEU A 220 -5.36 -5.66 -22.13
CA LEU A 220 -3.91 -5.61 -21.89
C LEU A 220 -3.09 -6.37 -22.93
N PRO A 221 -3.45 -7.61 -23.34
CA PRO A 221 -2.71 -8.31 -24.38
C PRO A 221 -2.81 -7.66 -25.77
N LEU A 222 -3.86 -6.86 -26.00
CA LEU A 222 -4.10 -6.17 -27.28
C LEU A 222 -3.45 -4.79 -27.33
N THR A 223 -3.08 -4.24 -26.17
CA THR A 223 -2.46 -2.93 -26.08
C THR A 223 -1.00 -3.05 -26.51
N ASN A 224 -0.61 -2.28 -27.53
CA ASN A 224 0.77 -2.20 -27.95
C ASN A 224 1.55 -1.49 -26.84
N THR A 225 2.25 -2.26 -25.98
CA THR A 225 2.82 -1.83 -24.70
C THR A 225 3.90 -0.76 -24.78
N ARG A 226 4.24 -0.29 -25.98
CA ARG A 226 5.26 0.75 -26.21
C ARG A 226 4.70 2.17 -26.30
N GLU A 227 3.45 2.34 -26.67
CA GLU A 227 2.81 3.66 -26.76
C GLU A 227 1.77 3.81 -25.64
N GLY A 228 2.00 4.74 -24.71
CA GLY A 228 1.06 5.06 -23.63
C GLY A 228 1.30 4.35 -22.29
N VAL A 229 2.47 3.70 -22.12
CA VAL A 229 2.92 3.19 -20.82
C VAL A 229 3.81 4.23 -20.15
N LYS A 230 3.47 4.59 -18.92
CA LYS A 230 4.27 5.48 -18.08
C LYS A 230 4.68 4.73 -16.80
N ASP A 231 5.98 4.51 -16.66
CA ASP A 231 6.51 3.96 -15.41
C ASP A 231 6.38 4.95 -14.27
N VAL A 232 5.94 4.48 -13.13
CA VAL A 232 5.71 5.27 -11.94
C VAL A 232 6.32 4.61 -10.71
N LEU A 233 6.80 5.43 -9.79
CA LEU A 233 7.22 4.98 -8.47
C LEU A 233 6.02 5.08 -7.52
N LEU A 234 5.67 3.95 -6.88
CA LEU A 234 4.55 3.84 -5.94
C LEU A 234 4.95 4.35 -4.54
N VAL A 235 5.46 5.57 -4.51
CA VAL A 235 6.00 6.25 -3.33
C VAL A 235 5.40 7.65 -3.28
N ASN A 236 5.21 8.17 -2.08
CA ASN A 236 4.78 9.55 -1.86
C ASN A 236 5.74 10.52 -2.56
N PRO A 237 5.26 11.53 -3.31
CA PRO A 237 6.11 12.52 -3.96
C PRO A 237 7.11 13.20 -3.01
N HIS A 238 6.70 13.53 -1.78
CA HIS A 238 7.61 14.11 -0.79
C HIS A 238 8.76 13.16 -0.42
N ALA A 239 8.48 11.85 -0.34
CA ALA A 239 9.51 10.86 -0.09
C ALA A 239 10.42 10.66 -1.31
N ARG A 240 9.83 10.64 -2.52
CA ARG A 240 10.58 10.52 -3.77
C ARG A 240 11.59 11.63 -3.97
N ASP A 241 11.21 12.86 -3.61
CA ASP A 241 12.00 14.07 -3.87
C ASP A 241 12.96 14.41 -2.70
N ASP A 242 12.98 13.63 -1.62
CA ASP A 242 13.91 13.77 -0.50
C ASP A 242 15.28 13.17 -0.84
N ALA A 243 16.29 14.03 -0.92
CA ALA A 243 17.67 13.65 -1.30
C ALA A 243 18.35 12.67 -0.31
N ARG A 244 17.84 12.55 0.93
CA ARG A 244 18.35 11.60 1.94
C ARG A 244 17.86 10.18 1.69
N LEU A 245 16.82 9.99 0.85
CA LEU A 245 16.18 8.73 0.57
C LEU A 245 16.58 8.18 -0.80
N SER A 246 16.74 6.89 -0.88
CA SER A 246 16.81 6.13 -2.14
C SER A 246 15.87 4.95 -2.05
N PHE A 247 15.33 4.50 -3.19
CA PHE A 247 14.27 3.50 -3.22
C PHE A 247 14.68 2.29 -4.06
N ALA A 248 14.39 1.09 -3.56
CA ALA A 248 14.61 -0.16 -4.29
C ALA A 248 13.53 -1.19 -3.97
N GLU A 249 13.18 -2.02 -4.96
CA GLU A 249 12.38 -3.23 -4.72
C GLU A 249 13.26 -4.30 -4.09
N ASP A 250 12.76 -4.91 -3.01
CA ASP A 250 13.49 -5.92 -2.26
C ASP A 250 12.53 -6.93 -1.62
N ASP A 251 12.85 -8.21 -1.78
CA ASP A 251 12.20 -9.31 -1.08
C ASP A 251 13.14 -9.84 0.01
N ILE A 252 12.79 -9.58 1.26
CA ILE A 252 13.59 -10.03 2.41
C ILE A 252 13.68 -11.54 2.57
N LEU A 253 12.83 -12.30 1.90
CA LEU A 253 12.87 -13.77 1.88
C LEU A 253 13.77 -14.32 0.77
N ALA A 254 14.07 -13.51 -0.24
CA ALA A 254 14.97 -13.90 -1.32
C ALA A 254 16.43 -13.93 -0.86
N PRO A 255 17.30 -14.68 -1.56
CA PRO A 255 18.74 -14.65 -1.29
C PRO A 255 19.30 -13.23 -1.37
N ASN A 256 20.16 -12.85 -0.41
CA ASN A 256 20.73 -11.51 -0.33
C ASN A 256 21.55 -11.15 -1.57
N PRO A 257 21.19 -10.08 -2.29
CA PRO A 257 22.04 -9.53 -3.34
C PRO A 257 23.38 -9.07 -2.77
N ALA A 258 24.45 -9.28 -3.53
CA ALA A 258 25.82 -8.97 -3.05
C ALA A 258 25.98 -7.50 -2.65
N HIS A 259 25.32 -6.57 -3.36
CA HIS A 259 25.41 -5.13 -3.09
C HIS A 259 24.69 -4.66 -1.79
N LEU A 260 23.89 -5.51 -1.15
CA LEU A 260 23.24 -5.20 0.12
C LEU A 260 24.00 -5.77 1.34
N ARG A 261 24.87 -6.76 1.14
CA ARG A 261 25.59 -7.42 2.24
C ARG A 261 26.60 -6.49 2.89
N GLY A 262 26.69 -6.52 4.23
CA GLY A 262 27.67 -5.76 4.99
C GLY A 262 27.65 -4.26 4.76
N ARG A 263 26.47 -3.67 4.52
CA ARG A 263 26.36 -2.29 4.07
C ARG A 263 25.76 -1.33 5.10
N PHE A 264 24.88 -1.80 5.97
CA PHE A 264 24.06 -0.91 6.79
C PHE A 264 24.50 -0.89 8.25
N ASN A 265 24.55 0.30 8.86
CA ASN A 265 24.79 0.47 10.30
C ASN A 265 23.49 0.20 11.09
N ALA A 266 22.33 0.45 10.50
CA ALA A 266 21.05 0.15 11.11
C ALA A 266 20.03 -0.29 10.05
N ILE A 267 19.14 -1.20 10.44
CA ILE A 267 18.01 -1.64 9.64
C ILE A 267 16.74 -1.48 10.48
N ARG A 268 15.74 -0.79 9.95
CA ARG A 268 14.39 -0.71 10.52
C ARG A 268 13.42 -1.57 9.71
N VAL A 269 12.60 -2.35 10.40
CA VAL A 269 11.54 -3.18 9.81
C VAL A 269 10.25 -2.91 10.57
N SER A 270 9.36 -2.14 9.98
CA SER A 270 8.11 -1.72 10.63
C SER A 270 6.90 -2.45 10.06
N ASN A 271 6.10 -3.07 10.94
CA ASN A 271 4.85 -3.77 10.61
C ASN A 271 4.97 -4.95 9.63
N LEU A 272 6.16 -5.40 9.32
CA LEU A 272 6.39 -6.46 8.33
C LEU A 272 6.69 -7.80 8.99
N LEU A 273 7.68 -7.87 9.87
CA LEU A 273 8.10 -9.11 10.53
C LEU A 273 7.14 -9.48 11.66
N ASN A 274 6.11 -10.27 11.33
CA ASN A 274 5.11 -10.71 12.28
C ASN A 274 4.53 -12.09 11.91
N HIS A 275 3.95 -12.78 12.89
CA HIS A 275 3.36 -14.11 12.72
C HIS A 275 2.09 -14.13 11.84
N GLY A 276 1.48 -12.98 11.57
CA GLY A 276 0.34 -12.86 10.67
C GLY A 276 0.72 -12.93 9.18
N TYR A 277 1.97 -12.59 8.86
CA TYR A 277 2.47 -12.61 7.47
C TYR A 277 3.40 -13.79 7.19
N PHE A 278 4.18 -14.24 8.17
CA PHE A 278 5.23 -15.23 7.96
C PHE A 278 5.19 -16.34 9.01
N ASN A 279 5.50 -17.55 8.59
CA ASN A 279 5.77 -18.65 9.52
C ASN A 279 7.17 -18.49 10.17
N GLU A 280 7.46 -19.28 11.19
CA GLU A 280 8.70 -19.16 11.96
C GLU A 280 9.97 -19.39 11.12
N ALA A 281 9.96 -20.34 10.19
CA ALA A 281 11.10 -20.59 9.30
C ALA A 281 11.38 -19.40 8.38
N GLN A 282 10.32 -18.77 7.85
CA GLN A 282 10.44 -17.56 7.03
C GLN A 282 10.95 -16.37 7.86
N LEU A 283 10.47 -16.20 9.10
CA LEU A 283 10.95 -15.16 10.01
C LEU A 283 12.44 -15.33 10.33
N ARG A 284 12.89 -16.56 10.63
CA ARG A 284 14.33 -16.87 10.86
C ARG A 284 15.16 -16.57 9.60
N GLY A 285 14.69 -16.99 8.43
CA GLY A 285 15.37 -16.70 7.16
C GLY A 285 15.48 -15.21 6.89
N ALA A 286 14.38 -14.45 7.06
CA ALA A 286 14.36 -13.00 6.89
C ALA A 286 15.34 -12.30 7.87
N VAL A 287 15.32 -12.66 9.16
CA VAL A 287 16.24 -12.10 10.17
C VAL A 287 17.69 -12.42 9.81
N GLY A 288 17.99 -13.65 9.35
CA GLY A 288 19.32 -14.02 8.88
C GLY A 288 19.76 -13.16 7.69
N ASN A 289 18.90 -12.97 6.70
CA ASN A 289 19.17 -12.08 5.58
C ASN A 289 19.44 -10.63 6.01
N LEU A 290 18.65 -10.10 6.94
CA LEU A 290 18.85 -8.75 7.47
C LEU A 290 20.15 -8.62 8.27
N ARG A 291 20.50 -9.64 9.08
CA ARG A 291 21.78 -9.68 9.77
C ARG A 291 22.97 -9.59 8.81
N ASP A 292 22.92 -10.36 7.72
CA ASP A 292 23.97 -10.37 6.70
C ASP A 292 24.13 -9.03 5.96
N ARG A 293 23.10 -8.17 5.98
CA ARG A 293 23.16 -6.82 5.42
C ARG A 293 23.82 -5.79 6.33
N LEU A 294 23.92 -6.08 7.64
CA LEU A 294 24.58 -5.23 8.61
C LEU A 294 26.11 -5.26 8.43
N VAL A 295 26.79 -4.14 8.70
CA VAL A 295 28.24 -4.01 8.54
C VAL A 295 29.03 -4.85 9.58
N GLY A 296 28.37 -5.35 10.65
CA GLY A 296 28.97 -6.19 11.68
C GLY A 296 28.63 -5.72 13.10
N ALA A 297 29.48 -6.07 14.07
CA ALA A 297 29.28 -5.75 15.47
C ALA A 297 29.05 -4.24 15.70
N GLY A 298 28.14 -3.92 16.59
CA GLY A 298 27.71 -2.55 16.88
C GLY A 298 26.58 -2.03 15.98
N SER A 299 26.22 -2.75 14.92
CA SER A 299 25.08 -2.39 14.05
C SER A 299 23.74 -2.73 14.70
N PHE A 300 22.67 -2.09 14.22
CA PHE A 300 21.35 -2.18 14.85
C PHE A 300 20.30 -2.79 13.95
N LEU A 301 19.39 -3.55 14.57
CA LEU A 301 18.13 -3.98 13.96
C LEU A 301 16.95 -3.45 14.80
N ILE A 302 16.02 -2.76 14.18
CA ILE A 302 14.81 -2.23 14.80
C ILE A 302 13.62 -2.99 14.24
N VAL A 303 12.88 -3.70 15.08
CA VAL A 303 11.66 -4.42 14.67
C VAL A 303 10.50 -3.94 15.49
N ASN A 304 9.45 -3.47 14.84
CA ASN A 304 8.23 -3.02 15.52
C ASN A 304 6.95 -3.42 14.81
N ARG A 305 5.87 -3.39 15.57
CA ARG A 305 4.50 -3.53 15.11
C ARG A 305 3.60 -2.47 15.73
N THR A 306 2.78 -1.84 14.90
CA THR A 306 1.67 -0.99 15.34
C THR A 306 0.44 -1.87 15.49
N LEU A 307 -0.15 -1.90 16.68
CA LEU A 307 -1.37 -2.64 16.96
C LEU A 307 -2.61 -1.90 16.44
N LEU A 308 -3.77 -2.56 16.43
CA LEU A 308 -5.03 -1.99 15.96
C LEU A 308 -5.49 -0.74 16.71
N ASN A 309 -5.07 -0.57 17.95
CA ASN A 309 -5.31 0.61 18.79
C ASN A 309 -4.34 1.77 18.53
N GLY A 310 -3.46 1.64 17.51
CA GLY A 310 -2.46 2.64 17.16
C GLY A 310 -1.19 2.62 18.02
N THR A 311 -1.05 1.72 19.00
CA THR A 311 0.15 1.64 19.83
C THR A 311 1.27 0.86 19.16
N ASN A 312 2.51 1.36 19.28
CA ASN A 312 3.69 0.67 18.78
C ASN A 312 4.30 -0.21 19.86
N HIS A 313 4.65 -1.42 19.47
CA HIS A 313 5.47 -2.35 20.25
C HIS A 313 6.71 -2.68 19.43
N GLY A 314 7.90 -2.57 20.00
CA GLY A 314 9.11 -2.77 19.21
C GLY A 314 10.34 -3.00 20.07
N THR A 315 11.37 -3.55 19.45
CA THR A 315 12.66 -3.81 20.09
C THR A 315 13.79 -3.26 19.23
N LEU A 316 14.71 -2.55 19.87
CA LEU A 316 15.99 -2.19 19.32
C LEU A 316 16.99 -3.27 19.72
N PHE A 317 17.58 -3.91 18.73
CA PHE A 317 18.64 -4.90 18.89
C PHE A 317 19.97 -4.33 18.42
N GLN A 318 21.07 -4.81 19.00
CA GLN A 318 22.43 -4.55 18.53
C GLN A 318 23.10 -5.87 18.19
N LEU A 319 23.85 -5.90 17.10
CA LEU A 319 24.67 -7.05 16.73
C LEU A 319 25.96 -7.06 17.55
N SER A 320 26.20 -8.13 18.31
CA SER A 320 27.40 -8.31 19.16
C SER A 320 28.59 -8.80 18.34
N GLY A 321 29.79 -8.79 18.98
CA GLY A 321 31.02 -9.35 18.40
C GLY A 321 30.94 -10.86 18.14
N ALA A 322 30.02 -11.56 18.79
CA ALA A 322 29.72 -12.97 18.55
C ALA A 322 28.77 -13.21 17.38
N ASN A 323 28.46 -12.17 16.59
CA ASN A 323 27.51 -12.18 15.48
C ASN A 323 26.08 -12.60 15.88
N ARG A 324 25.66 -12.22 17.10
CA ARG A 324 24.33 -12.48 17.66
C ARG A 324 23.66 -11.17 18.04
N PHE A 325 22.35 -11.12 17.90
CA PHE A 325 21.59 -9.97 18.36
C PHE A 325 21.42 -9.97 19.88
N GLU A 326 21.57 -8.80 20.48
CA GLU A 326 21.29 -8.52 21.88
C GLU A 326 20.25 -7.40 21.98
N THR A 327 19.36 -7.48 22.98
CA THR A 327 18.34 -6.43 23.18
C THR A 327 18.97 -5.21 23.84
N VAL A 328 18.86 -4.05 23.21
CA VAL A 328 19.28 -2.76 23.75
C VAL A 328 18.13 -2.07 24.48
N ALA A 329 16.98 -1.95 23.84
CA ALA A 329 15.81 -1.29 24.41
C ALA A 329 14.51 -1.85 23.84
N LYS A 330 13.43 -1.69 24.59
CA LYS A 330 12.07 -2.09 24.21
C LYS A 330 11.14 -0.91 24.30
N LEU A 331 10.29 -0.80 23.28
CA LEU A 331 9.11 0.06 23.31
C LEU A 331 7.93 -0.81 23.74
N ARG A 332 7.37 -0.53 24.92
CA ARG A 332 6.31 -1.33 25.56
C ARG A 332 6.70 -2.81 25.68
N GLU A 333 5.88 -3.73 25.15
CA GLU A 333 6.12 -5.18 25.27
C GLU A 333 7.24 -5.71 24.36
N GLY A 334 7.82 -4.84 23.52
CA GLY A 334 8.83 -5.24 22.54
C GLY A 334 8.23 -5.87 21.28
N SER A 335 9.10 -6.43 20.44
CA SER A 335 8.71 -7.11 19.21
C SER A 335 8.17 -8.50 19.48
N GLU A 336 7.07 -8.90 18.84
CA GLU A 336 6.51 -10.26 18.96
C GLU A 336 7.46 -11.35 18.49
N ILE A 337 8.44 -11.03 17.63
CA ILE A 337 9.43 -11.97 17.12
C ILE A 337 10.80 -11.89 17.86
N GLU A 338 10.86 -11.22 19.00
CA GLU A 338 12.12 -11.00 19.74
C GLU A 338 12.90 -12.30 19.97
N ARG A 339 12.22 -13.40 20.38
CA ARG A 339 12.86 -14.71 20.59
C ARG A 339 13.50 -15.25 19.32
N ILE A 340 12.89 -15.02 18.16
CA ILE A 340 13.42 -15.44 16.86
C ILE A 340 14.67 -14.64 16.56
N VAL A 341 14.63 -13.31 16.72
CA VAL A 341 15.79 -12.43 16.47
C VAL A 341 16.98 -12.85 17.34
N LEU A 342 16.78 -13.07 18.64
CA LEU A 342 17.84 -13.45 19.57
C LEU A 342 18.42 -14.86 19.33
N SER A 343 17.73 -15.70 18.56
CA SER A 343 18.15 -17.07 18.24
C SER A 343 18.89 -17.21 16.92
N VAL A 344 18.95 -16.16 16.11
CA VAL A 344 19.63 -16.06 14.82
C VAL A 344 20.96 -15.33 14.98
#